data_23c1c3c7af8e0a9fd9fae1ce3aa4d89c
#
_entry.id   23c1c3c7af8e0a9fd9fae1ce3aa4d89c
#
_cell.length_a   1.000
_cell.length_b   1.000
_cell.length_c   1.000
_cell.angle_alpha   90.00
_cell.angle_beta   90.00
_cell.angle_gamma   90.00
#
_symmetry.space_group_name_H-M   'P 1'
#
loop_
_entity.id
_entity.type
_entity.pdbx_description
1 polymer ?
#
loop_
_entity_poly.entity_id
_entity_poly.type
_entity_poly.pdbx_seq_one_letter_code
_entity_poly.pdbx_strand_id
1 'polypeptide(L)'
;MLIKTVFAGFGGQGVLSMGLNLAQAAMIEGKHVTFMPSYGVEVRGGTANCTVAISTEDIASPVASSPEFLVVMSQPSLARFQNQVESGGVLFYNSSLVTADIPRGDIELLAVPATRMAEEMDSPRSANMVMLGAFIKKTNLVSMDTIFETLKETFKTKTKLIAVNKKALMAGYDLALPKRQGDASVRTSSG
;
A
#
# COMPACT_ATOMS: atom_id res chain seq x y z
N MET A 1 13.21 -13.46 5.62
CA MET A 1 12.71 -12.85 4.34
C MET A 1 12.53 -11.36 4.60
N LEU A 2 13.16 -10.50 3.79
CA LEU A 2 13.06 -9.04 3.89
C LEU A 2 12.18 -8.53 2.74
N ILE A 3 11.15 -7.75 3.05
CA ILE A 3 10.25 -7.13 2.07
C ILE A 3 10.27 -5.62 2.28
N LYS A 4 10.45 -4.87 1.22
CA LYS A 4 10.46 -3.40 1.22
C LYS A 4 9.30 -2.86 0.41
N THR A 5 8.56 -1.93 1.00
CA THR A 5 7.42 -1.26 0.38
C THR A 5 7.63 0.25 0.41
N VAL A 6 7.42 0.91 -0.72
CA VAL A 6 7.37 2.37 -0.80
C VAL A 6 5.93 2.82 -0.99
N PHE A 7 5.46 3.71 -0.13
CA PHE A 7 4.20 4.44 -0.28
C PHE A 7 4.51 5.87 -0.70
N ALA A 8 3.91 6.35 -1.78
CA ALA A 8 4.20 7.67 -2.33
C ALA A 8 2.95 8.40 -2.83
N GLY A 9 2.91 9.72 -2.61
CA GLY A 9 1.78 10.58 -3.00
C GLY A 9 2.06 12.03 -2.66
N PHE A 10 0.99 12.83 -2.56
CA PHE A 10 1.05 14.20 -2.04
C PHE A 10 0.82 14.26 -0.53
N GLY A 11 1.32 15.30 0.09
CA GLY A 11 0.96 15.69 1.44
C GLY A 11 -0.57 15.82 1.59
N GLY A 12 -1.14 15.15 2.58
CA GLY A 12 -2.60 15.10 2.79
C GLY A 12 -3.30 13.86 2.22
N GLN A 13 -2.67 13.08 1.33
CA GLN A 13 -3.25 11.83 0.81
C GLN A 13 -3.09 10.63 1.76
N GLY A 14 -2.51 10.82 2.93
CA GLY A 14 -2.40 9.78 3.96
C GLY A 14 -1.39 8.66 3.66
N VAL A 15 -0.41 8.88 2.78
CA VAL A 15 0.61 7.87 2.41
C VAL A 15 1.45 7.46 3.60
N LEU A 16 1.82 8.41 4.47
CA LEU A 16 2.56 8.11 5.69
C LEU A 16 1.72 7.32 6.70
N SER A 17 0.41 7.58 6.74
CA SER A 17 -0.51 6.82 7.59
C SER A 17 -0.65 5.38 7.11
N MET A 18 -0.66 5.11 5.79
CA MET A 18 -0.63 3.74 5.26
C MET A 18 0.62 3.00 5.73
N GLY A 19 1.81 3.60 5.53
CA GLY A 19 3.07 3.00 5.93
C GLY A 19 3.16 2.77 7.43
N LEU A 20 2.71 3.73 8.24
CA LEU A 20 2.73 3.62 9.70
C LEU A 20 1.81 2.49 10.20
N ASN A 21 0.57 2.38 9.67
CA ASN A 21 -0.34 1.30 10.05
C ASN A 21 0.22 -0.07 9.66
N LEU A 22 0.82 -0.20 8.46
CA LEU A 22 1.49 -1.43 8.04
C LEU A 22 2.65 -1.79 8.97
N ALA A 23 3.50 -0.81 9.29
CA ALA A 23 4.65 -0.99 10.18
C ALA A 23 4.22 -1.43 11.58
N GLN A 24 3.23 -0.76 12.18
CA GLN A 24 2.70 -1.10 13.50
C GLN A 24 2.07 -2.50 13.51
N ALA A 25 1.28 -2.85 12.49
CA ALA A 25 0.69 -4.17 12.39
C ALA A 25 1.76 -5.27 12.30
N ALA A 26 2.79 -5.07 11.50
CA ALA A 26 3.89 -6.02 11.40
C ALA A 26 4.66 -6.18 12.72
N MET A 27 4.84 -5.09 13.49
CA MET A 27 5.42 -5.15 14.86
C MET A 27 4.54 -5.94 15.83
N ILE A 28 3.21 -5.74 15.80
CA ILE A 28 2.26 -6.49 16.63
C ILE A 28 2.36 -8.00 16.33
N GLU A 29 2.60 -8.35 15.05
CA GLU A 29 2.80 -9.75 14.62
C GLU A 29 4.23 -10.28 14.90
N GLY A 30 5.04 -9.55 15.64
CA GLY A 30 6.38 -9.98 16.06
C GLY A 30 7.44 -9.92 14.94
N LYS A 31 7.22 -9.15 13.89
CA LYS A 31 8.19 -8.96 12.80
C LYS A 31 9.14 -7.80 13.11
N HIS A 32 10.36 -7.87 12.55
CA HIS A 32 11.29 -6.73 12.53
C HIS A 32 10.83 -5.71 11.49
N VAL A 33 10.83 -4.45 11.86
CA VAL A 33 10.26 -3.38 11.01
C VAL A 33 11.14 -2.14 11.04
N THR A 34 11.31 -1.51 9.89
CA THR A 34 11.77 -0.13 9.81
C THR A 34 10.74 0.74 9.08
N PHE A 35 10.54 1.95 9.57
CA PHE A 35 9.67 2.95 8.97
C PHE A 35 10.46 4.23 8.75
N MET A 36 10.63 4.63 7.48
CA MET A 36 11.39 5.81 7.07
C MET A 36 10.49 6.78 6.30
N PRO A 37 9.93 7.80 6.95
CA PRO A 37 9.20 8.86 6.26
C PRO A 37 10.18 9.82 5.57
N SER A 38 9.78 10.33 4.39
CA SER A 38 10.48 11.38 3.66
C SER A 38 9.48 12.45 3.21
N TYR A 39 9.79 13.68 3.51
CA TYR A 39 8.96 14.84 3.17
C TYR A 39 9.71 15.70 2.14
N GLY A 40 8.97 16.22 1.16
CA GLY A 40 9.47 17.30 0.31
C GLY A 40 9.64 18.59 1.10
N VAL A 41 10.48 19.50 0.61
CA VAL A 41 10.74 20.81 1.22
C VAL A 41 9.50 21.71 1.24
N GLU A 42 8.49 21.43 0.43
CA GLU A 42 7.25 22.18 0.33
C GLU A 42 6.25 21.76 1.41
N VAL A 43 5.82 22.72 2.22
CA VAL A 43 4.94 22.51 3.39
C VAL A 43 3.51 22.09 3.02
N ARG A 44 3.04 22.35 1.79
CA ARG A 44 1.72 21.93 1.27
C ARG A 44 1.84 21.60 -0.22
N GLY A 45 1.29 20.45 -0.62
CA GLY A 45 1.28 20.01 -2.03
C GLY A 45 2.58 19.33 -2.49
N GLY A 46 3.62 19.31 -1.65
CA GLY A 46 4.86 18.59 -1.93
C GLY A 46 4.70 17.07 -1.89
N THR A 47 5.60 16.36 -2.53
CA THR A 47 5.62 14.90 -2.52
C THR A 47 5.93 14.38 -1.12
N ALA A 48 5.11 13.48 -0.62
CA ALA A 48 5.33 12.73 0.62
C ALA A 48 5.53 11.27 0.26
N ASN A 49 6.49 10.61 0.90
CA ASN A 49 6.66 9.17 0.74
C ASN A 49 7.19 8.55 2.04
N CYS A 50 7.03 7.26 2.18
CA CYS A 50 7.70 6.49 3.21
C CYS A 50 8.09 5.12 2.70
N THR A 51 9.18 4.61 3.25
CA THR A 51 9.62 3.24 3.07
C THR A 51 9.29 2.44 4.32
N VAL A 52 8.69 1.27 4.15
CA VAL A 52 8.48 0.27 5.20
C VAL A 52 9.25 -0.98 4.81
N ALA A 53 10.18 -1.40 5.64
CA ALA A 53 10.82 -2.70 5.49
C ALA A 53 10.33 -3.63 6.60
N ILE A 54 9.92 -4.84 6.22
CA ILE A 54 9.42 -5.88 7.13
C ILE A 54 10.26 -7.14 6.94
N SER A 55 10.73 -7.73 8.03
CA SER A 55 11.57 -8.92 7.99
C SER A 55 11.23 -9.89 9.11
N THR A 56 11.54 -11.16 8.90
CA THR A 56 11.56 -12.20 9.96
C THR A 56 12.88 -12.19 10.77
N GLU A 57 13.86 -11.41 10.33
CA GLU A 57 15.20 -11.30 10.90
C GLU A 57 15.58 -9.82 11.02
N ASP A 58 16.69 -9.52 11.69
CA ASP A 58 17.19 -8.15 11.84
C ASP A 58 17.42 -7.46 10.48
N ILE A 59 17.01 -6.21 10.39
CA ILE A 59 17.12 -5.41 9.18
C ILE A 59 18.42 -4.63 9.18
N ALA A 60 19.39 -5.08 8.40
CA ALA A 60 20.71 -4.44 8.28
C ALA A 60 20.65 -3.07 7.58
N SER A 61 19.70 -2.84 6.66
CA SER A 61 19.53 -1.58 5.95
C SER A 61 18.06 -1.24 5.71
N PRO A 62 17.59 -0.08 6.18
CA PRO A 62 16.22 0.37 5.96
C PRO A 62 15.98 0.96 4.56
N VAL A 63 17.03 1.18 3.77
CA VAL A 63 16.94 1.82 2.46
C VAL A 63 16.35 0.86 1.43
N ALA A 64 15.29 1.30 0.74
CA ALA A 64 14.70 0.57 -0.39
C ALA A 64 15.16 1.20 -1.70
N SER A 65 16.30 0.75 -2.23
CA SER A 65 16.74 1.13 -3.58
C SER A 65 15.91 0.43 -4.66
N SER A 66 15.45 -0.79 -4.38
CA SER A 66 14.59 -1.59 -5.25
C SER A 66 13.52 -2.27 -4.40
N PRO A 67 12.36 -1.61 -4.20
CA PRO A 67 11.27 -2.17 -3.40
C PRO A 67 10.52 -3.25 -4.19
N GLU A 68 10.10 -4.31 -3.51
CA GLU A 68 9.19 -5.34 -4.04
C GLU A 68 7.79 -4.77 -4.29
N PHE A 69 7.38 -3.82 -3.47
CA PHE A 69 6.07 -3.17 -3.59
C PHE A 69 6.18 -1.66 -3.66
N LEU A 70 5.48 -1.08 -4.63
CA LEU A 70 5.30 0.36 -4.73
C LEU A 70 3.81 0.69 -4.72
N VAL A 71 3.41 1.63 -3.89
CA VAL A 71 2.03 2.13 -3.80
C VAL A 71 2.04 3.62 -4.13
N VAL A 72 1.37 4.03 -5.21
CA VAL A 72 1.32 5.43 -5.64
C VAL A 72 -0.09 6.00 -5.62
N MET A 73 -0.22 7.18 -5.03
CA MET A 73 -1.48 7.90 -4.89
C MET A 73 -1.58 9.13 -5.82
N SER A 74 -0.51 9.47 -6.56
CA SER A 74 -0.47 10.63 -7.44
C SER A 74 0.40 10.41 -8.66
N GLN A 75 0.11 11.11 -9.77
CA GLN A 75 0.85 10.99 -11.02
C GLN A 75 2.34 11.37 -10.88
N PRO A 76 2.73 12.46 -10.18
CA PRO A 76 4.14 12.77 -9.96
C PRO A 76 4.88 11.70 -9.16
N SER A 77 4.19 11.04 -8.21
CA SER A 77 4.80 9.94 -7.47
C SER A 77 5.04 8.71 -8.35
N LEU A 78 4.13 8.42 -9.28
CA LEU A 78 4.36 7.39 -10.29
C LEU A 78 5.62 7.69 -11.10
N ALA A 79 5.70 8.88 -11.70
CA ALA A 79 6.83 9.30 -12.53
C ALA A 79 8.18 9.19 -11.79
N ARG A 80 8.19 9.52 -10.48
CA ARG A 80 9.39 9.49 -9.66
C ARG A 80 9.85 8.09 -9.28
N PHE A 81 8.93 7.18 -8.95
CA PHE A 81 9.27 5.91 -8.28
C PHE A 81 9.09 4.66 -9.16
N GLN A 82 8.38 4.73 -10.28
CA GLN A 82 8.04 3.54 -11.10
C GLN A 82 9.26 2.70 -11.53
N ASN A 83 10.40 3.35 -11.79
CA ASN A 83 11.62 2.67 -12.23
C ASN A 83 12.39 1.99 -11.09
N GLN A 84 12.00 2.23 -9.83
CA GLN A 84 12.68 1.65 -8.66
C GLN A 84 12.12 0.28 -8.28
N VAL A 85 10.92 -0.08 -8.75
CA VAL A 85 10.32 -1.39 -8.46
C VAL A 85 11.21 -2.49 -9.03
N GLU A 86 11.54 -3.50 -8.22
CA GLU A 86 12.34 -4.63 -8.67
C GLU A 86 11.61 -5.46 -9.74
N SER A 87 12.37 -6.19 -10.54
CA SER A 87 11.79 -7.13 -11.51
C SER A 87 10.99 -8.22 -10.78
N GLY A 88 9.77 -8.48 -11.24
CA GLY A 88 8.82 -9.36 -10.55
C GLY A 88 8.03 -8.70 -9.42
N GLY A 89 8.32 -7.43 -9.09
CA GLY A 89 7.62 -6.66 -8.09
C GLY A 89 6.22 -6.22 -8.52
N VAL A 90 5.51 -5.54 -7.62
CA VAL A 90 4.13 -5.09 -7.84
C VAL A 90 3.99 -3.60 -7.60
N LEU A 91 3.35 -2.92 -8.54
CA LEU A 91 3.00 -1.52 -8.45
C LEU A 91 1.48 -1.35 -8.29
N PHE A 92 1.04 -0.85 -7.15
CA PHE A 92 -0.33 -0.42 -6.91
C PHE A 92 -0.48 1.06 -7.24
N TYR A 93 -1.51 1.43 -7.96
CA TYR A 93 -1.76 2.84 -8.26
C TYR A 93 -3.23 3.21 -8.09
N ASN A 94 -3.46 4.43 -7.60
CA ASN A 94 -4.81 4.99 -7.50
C ASN A 94 -5.34 5.37 -8.88
N SER A 95 -6.05 4.46 -9.53
CA SER A 95 -6.54 4.64 -10.90
C SER A 95 -7.59 5.74 -11.08
N SER A 96 -8.09 6.33 -9.98
CA SER A 96 -8.93 7.52 -10.04
C SER A 96 -8.14 8.80 -10.38
N LEU A 97 -6.82 8.82 -10.10
CA LEU A 97 -5.96 10.02 -10.20
C LEU A 97 -4.69 9.79 -11.01
N VAL A 98 -4.37 8.54 -11.32
CA VAL A 98 -3.12 8.13 -11.95
C VAL A 98 -3.41 7.34 -13.20
N THR A 99 -2.83 7.76 -14.31
CA THR A 99 -2.78 6.99 -15.55
C THR A 99 -1.46 6.26 -15.62
N ALA A 100 -1.50 4.93 -15.52
CA ALA A 100 -0.31 4.10 -15.56
C ALA A 100 0.00 3.72 -17.02
N ASP A 101 0.79 4.55 -17.69
CA ASP A 101 1.45 4.21 -18.96
C ASP A 101 2.90 3.85 -18.63
N ILE A 102 3.11 2.57 -18.28
CA ILE A 102 4.40 2.06 -17.79
C ILE A 102 4.89 1.02 -18.80
N PRO A 103 5.94 1.33 -19.57
CA PRO A 103 6.46 0.42 -20.59
C PRO A 103 7.35 -0.69 -19.96
N ARG A 104 6.89 -1.28 -18.85
CA ARG A 104 7.59 -2.36 -18.14
C ARG A 104 6.70 -3.59 -18.07
N GLY A 105 7.10 -4.66 -18.76
CA GLY A 105 6.43 -5.96 -18.73
C GLY A 105 6.93 -6.90 -17.62
N ASP A 106 7.92 -6.46 -16.85
CA ASP A 106 8.59 -7.26 -15.81
C ASP A 106 8.00 -7.05 -14.40
N ILE A 107 7.00 -6.16 -14.25
CA ILE A 107 6.30 -5.90 -12.99
C ILE A 107 4.79 -6.09 -13.15
N GLU A 108 4.11 -6.40 -12.05
CA GLU A 108 2.65 -6.46 -12.02
C GLU A 108 2.06 -5.08 -11.72
N LEU A 109 1.06 -4.65 -12.49
CA LEU A 109 0.35 -3.38 -12.29
C LEU A 109 -1.04 -3.65 -11.70
N LEU A 110 -1.37 -3.06 -10.57
CA LEU A 110 -2.64 -3.19 -9.89
C LEU A 110 -3.35 -1.85 -9.75
N ALA A 111 -4.40 -1.68 -10.55
CA ALA A 111 -5.26 -0.50 -10.54
C ALA A 111 -6.25 -0.59 -9.37
N VAL A 112 -6.23 0.39 -8.48
CA VAL A 112 -7.17 0.52 -7.37
C VAL A 112 -7.87 1.87 -7.50
N PRO A 113 -9.19 1.94 -7.75
CA PRO A 113 -9.91 3.21 -7.90
C PRO A 113 -10.22 3.83 -6.52
N ALA A 114 -9.17 4.01 -5.71
CA ALA A 114 -9.27 4.29 -4.29
C ALA A 114 -10.03 5.59 -3.97
N THR A 115 -9.79 6.66 -4.73
CA THR A 115 -10.49 7.93 -4.52
C THR A 115 -11.98 7.81 -4.84
N ARG A 116 -12.33 7.22 -6.00
CA ARG A 116 -13.72 7.01 -6.38
C ARG A 116 -14.47 6.16 -5.34
N MET A 117 -13.88 5.05 -4.91
CA MET A 117 -14.48 4.19 -3.88
C MET A 117 -14.70 4.92 -2.55
N ALA A 118 -13.76 5.78 -2.16
CA ALA A 118 -13.88 6.58 -0.95
C ALA A 118 -14.98 7.65 -1.09
N GLU A 119 -15.13 8.27 -2.25
CA GLU A 119 -16.20 9.23 -2.56
C GLU A 119 -17.59 8.55 -2.54
N GLU A 120 -17.72 7.37 -3.13
CA GLU A 120 -18.96 6.56 -3.10
C GLU A 120 -19.37 6.14 -1.67
N MET A 121 -18.45 6.19 -0.72
CA MET A 121 -18.71 5.93 0.71
C MET A 121 -18.90 7.22 1.53
N ASP A 122 -19.05 8.38 0.90
CA ASP A 122 -19.09 9.70 1.56
C ASP A 122 -17.88 9.99 2.46
N SER A 123 -16.73 9.41 2.12
CA SER A 123 -15.51 9.53 2.91
C SER A 123 -14.25 9.71 2.06
N PRO A 124 -14.13 10.80 1.29
CA PRO A 124 -13.02 10.99 0.34
C PRO A 124 -11.63 10.97 1.00
N ARG A 125 -11.56 11.29 2.30
CA ARG A 125 -10.31 11.23 3.08
C ARG A 125 -9.83 9.80 3.38
N SER A 126 -10.67 8.79 3.16
CA SER A 126 -10.35 7.38 3.43
C SER A 126 -9.79 6.63 2.21
N ALA A 127 -9.47 7.32 1.12
CA ALA A 127 -8.89 6.71 -0.08
C ALA A 127 -7.59 5.93 0.21
N ASN A 128 -6.77 6.42 1.13
CA ASN A 128 -5.58 5.72 1.60
C ASN A 128 -5.91 4.39 2.29
N MET A 129 -7.02 4.29 3.01
CA MET A 129 -7.44 3.04 3.66
C MET A 129 -7.99 2.03 2.65
N VAL A 130 -8.70 2.50 1.61
CA VAL A 130 -9.08 1.64 0.48
C VAL A 130 -7.83 1.05 -0.18
N MET A 131 -6.85 1.88 -0.48
CA MET A 131 -5.58 1.43 -1.07
C MET A 131 -4.84 0.45 -0.16
N LEU A 132 -4.77 0.71 1.14
CA LEU A 132 -4.14 -0.17 2.12
C LEU A 132 -4.86 -1.53 2.20
N GLY A 133 -6.19 -1.55 2.15
CA GLY A 133 -6.97 -2.79 2.12
C GLY A 133 -6.64 -3.66 0.91
N ALA A 134 -6.60 -3.06 -0.29
CA ALA A 134 -6.20 -3.76 -1.52
C ALA A 134 -4.75 -4.28 -1.46
N PHE A 135 -3.84 -3.49 -0.89
CA PHE A 135 -2.46 -3.88 -0.67
C PHE A 135 -2.34 -5.10 0.26
N ILE A 136 -3.03 -5.08 1.40
CA ILE A 136 -3.00 -6.19 2.36
C ILE A 136 -3.58 -7.47 1.73
N LYS A 137 -4.70 -7.37 1.00
CA LYS A 137 -5.29 -8.50 0.28
C LYS A 137 -4.32 -9.19 -0.66
N LYS A 138 -3.55 -8.41 -1.41
CA LYS A 138 -2.60 -8.94 -2.39
C LYS A 138 -1.35 -9.51 -1.75
N THR A 139 -0.84 -8.85 -0.70
CA THR A 139 0.49 -9.17 -0.14
C THR A 139 0.44 -10.15 1.02
N ASN A 140 -0.65 -10.18 1.79
CA ASN A 140 -0.77 -10.94 3.04
C ASN A 140 0.40 -10.69 4.01
N LEU A 141 1.04 -9.52 3.94
CA LEU A 141 2.18 -9.17 4.80
C LEU A 141 1.80 -9.06 6.27
N VAL A 142 0.56 -8.68 6.55
CA VAL A 142 -0.05 -8.63 7.88
C VAL A 142 -1.51 -9.05 7.79
N SER A 143 -2.10 -9.45 8.92
CA SER A 143 -3.52 -9.78 8.98
C SER A 143 -4.39 -8.52 9.02
N MET A 144 -5.61 -8.61 8.52
CA MET A 144 -6.58 -7.53 8.58
C MET A 144 -6.97 -7.22 10.04
N ASP A 145 -7.04 -8.25 10.90
CA ASP A 145 -7.36 -8.07 12.31
C ASP A 145 -6.33 -7.21 13.01
N THR A 146 -5.04 -7.44 12.74
CA THR A 146 -3.95 -6.64 13.30
C THR A 146 -4.00 -5.19 12.80
N ILE A 147 -4.36 -4.96 11.54
CA ILE A 147 -4.60 -3.59 11.03
C ILE A 147 -5.77 -2.93 11.76
N PHE A 148 -6.83 -3.66 12.08
CA PHE A 148 -7.93 -3.09 12.86
C PHE A 148 -7.51 -2.70 14.28
N GLU A 149 -6.56 -3.40 14.88
CA GLU A 149 -5.97 -3.01 16.16
C GLU A 149 -5.18 -1.72 16.04
N THR A 150 -4.34 -1.56 15.02
CA THR A 150 -3.60 -0.31 14.81
C THR A 150 -4.53 0.90 14.61
N LEU A 151 -5.67 0.73 13.93
CA LEU A 151 -6.66 1.79 13.79
C LEU A 151 -7.27 2.20 15.14
N LYS A 152 -7.57 1.25 16.03
CA LYS A 152 -8.10 1.56 17.37
C LYS A 152 -7.10 2.41 18.15
N GLU A 153 -5.82 2.07 18.11
CA GLU A 153 -4.77 2.85 18.77
C GLU A 153 -4.59 4.23 18.15
N THR A 154 -4.53 4.32 16.80
CA THR A 154 -4.34 5.57 16.07
C THR A 154 -5.52 6.55 16.30
N PHE A 155 -6.74 6.06 16.36
CA PHE A 155 -7.96 6.87 16.43
C PHE A 155 -8.71 6.73 17.77
N LYS A 156 -8.06 6.28 18.85
CA LYS A 156 -8.69 6.04 20.16
C LYS A 156 -9.51 7.21 20.70
N THR A 157 -9.14 8.45 20.37
CA THR A 157 -9.88 9.67 20.74
C THR A 157 -10.94 10.08 19.72
N LYS A 158 -11.00 9.46 18.54
CA LYS A 158 -11.87 9.78 17.41
C LYS A 158 -12.59 8.53 16.90
N THR A 159 -13.37 7.89 17.75
CA THR A 159 -14.00 6.58 17.50
C THR A 159 -14.83 6.50 16.21
N LYS A 160 -15.47 7.62 15.80
CA LYS A 160 -16.19 7.68 14.51
C LYS A 160 -15.29 7.39 13.31
N LEU A 161 -14.01 7.79 13.38
CA LEU A 161 -13.06 7.55 12.30
C LEU A 161 -12.66 6.06 12.22
N ILE A 162 -12.72 5.33 13.32
CA ILE A 162 -12.43 3.88 13.31
C ILE A 162 -13.41 3.14 12.41
N ALA A 163 -14.71 3.38 12.57
CA ALA A 163 -15.73 2.72 11.76
C ALA A 163 -15.60 3.06 10.27
N VAL A 164 -15.37 4.34 9.95
CA VAL A 164 -15.20 4.80 8.56
C VAL A 164 -13.97 4.18 7.93
N ASN A 165 -12.82 4.19 8.61
CA ASN A 165 -11.58 3.62 8.08
C ASN A 165 -11.65 2.09 7.97
N LYS A 166 -12.33 1.40 8.88
CA LYS A 166 -12.61 -0.04 8.75
C LYS A 166 -13.42 -0.35 7.50
N LYS A 167 -14.50 0.42 7.25
CA LYS A 167 -15.31 0.26 6.04
C LYS A 167 -14.48 0.45 4.78
N ALA A 168 -13.63 1.48 4.74
CA ALA A 168 -12.75 1.77 3.61
C ALA A 168 -11.70 0.66 3.38
N LEU A 169 -11.07 0.17 4.46
CA LEU A 169 -10.13 -0.97 4.39
C LEU A 169 -10.81 -2.22 3.82
N MET A 170 -12.00 -2.57 4.32
CA MET A 170 -12.72 -3.73 3.83
C MET A 170 -13.13 -3.56 2.37
N ALA A 171 -13.58 -2.39 1.94
CA ALA A 171 -13.91 -2.13 0.54
C ALA A 171 -12.71 -2.37 -0.38
N GLY A 172 -11.52 -1.92 0.01
CA GLY A 172 -10.29 -2.19 -0.73
C GLY A 172 -9.87 -3.66 -0.68
N TYR A 173 -10.01 -4.31 0.46
CA TYR A 173 -9.69 -5.73 0.64
C TYR A 173 -10.58 -6.65 -0.20
N ASP A 174 -11.86 -6.33 -0.33
CA ASP A 174 -12.84 -7.10 -1.09
C ASP A 174 -12.81 -6.79 -2.59
N LEU A 175 -12.01 -5.79 -3.01
CA LEU A 175 -11.84 -5.46 -4.42
C LEU A 175 -11.29 -6.66 -5.18
N ALA A 176 -11.98 -7.04 -6.28
CA ALA A 176 -11.49 -8.07 -7.19
C ALA A 176 -10.25 -7.54 -7.95
N LEU A 177 -9.07 -7.85 -7.45
CA LEU A 177 -7.82 -7.57 -8.15
C LEU A 177 -7.56 -8.64 -9.20
N PRO A 178 -7.01 -8.29 -10.38
CA PRO A 178 -6.67 -9.28 -11.40
C PRO A 178 -5.68 -10.31 -10.81
N LYS A 179 -5.92 -11.59 -11.11
CA LYS A 179 -4.97 -12.65 -10.77
C LYS A 179 -3.72 -12.48 -11.65
N ARG A 180 -2.55 -12.81 -11.11
CA ARG A 180 -1.30 -12.88 -11.87
C ARG A 180 -1.52 -13.69 -13.16
N GLN A 181 -1.10 -13.16 -14.31
CA GLN A 181 -0.98 -13.96 -15.53
C GLN A 181 0.13 -15.01 -15.29
N GLY A 182 -0.21 -16.16 -14.76
CA GLY A 182 0.74 -17.22 -14.42
C GLY A 182 0.13 -18.35 -13.60
N ASP A 183 -0.95 -18.08 -12.88
CA ASP A 183 -1.62 -19.10 -12.04
C ASP A 183 -2.61 -20.01 -12.83
N ALA A 184 -2.63 -19.90 -14.15
CA ALA A 184 -3.59 -20.64 -14.99
C ALA A 184 -3.05 -21.96 -15.59
N SER A 185 -1.89 -22.47 -15.17
CA SER A 185 -1.35 -23.72 -15.75
C SER A 185 -0.83 -24.73 -14.73
N VAL A 186 -1.68 -25.11 -13.76
CA VAL A 186 -1.58 -26.43 -13.14
C VAL A 186 -2.99 -27.01 -13.09
N ARG A 187 -3.56 -27.31 -14.25
CA ARG A 187 -4.61 -28.32 -14.35
C ARG A 187 -3.95 -29.60 -14.78
N THR A 188 -3.77 -30.48 -13.82
CA THR A 188 -3.53 -31.90 -13.92
C THR A 188 -4.09 -32.49 -15.19
N SER A 189 -3.20 -32.90 -16.11
CA SER A 189 -3.47 -33.99 -17.05
C SER A 189 -3.27 -35.29 -16.29
N SER A 190 -4.32 -35.81 -15.70
CA SER A 190 -4.43 -37.19 -15.30
C SER A 190 -5.57 -37.76 -16.14
N GLY A 191 -5.21 -38.44 -17.18
CA GLY A 191 -6.00 -39.37 -17.96
C GLY A 191 -5.32 -40.71 -17.97
#